data_61971333233d0f270fd15927e5fcfe09
#
_entry.id   61971333233d0f270fd15927e5fcfe09
#
_cell.length_a   1.000
_cell.length_b   1.000
_cell.length_c   1.000
_cell.angle_alpha   90.00
_cell.angle_beta   90.00
_cell.angle_gamma   90.00
#
_symmetry.space_group_name_H-M   'P 1'
#
loop_
_entity.id
_entity.type
_entity.pdbx_description
1 polymer ?
#
loop_
_entity_poly.entity_id
_entity_poly.type
_entity_poly.pdbx_seq_one_letter_code
_entity_poly.pdbx_strand_id
1 'polypeptide(L)'
;MSRPEMERLGWEELDVLLITGDAYVDHPSFGAPLLGRWLVSHGYRTGIVAQPRWETAEDAAAMGRPRLFAGVTAGALDSLLAHYTAFRKKRSDDAYTPGGRAGARPNRASVVYANLARRAFPGLPVALGGVEASLRRIAHYDFWSDSLRRSIVLDAKATAVLYGMAEHSILALAEGLDGALAEGRPWHDALWRIPGAAFAIKPGELASVLDAWEMPDALTLPSFEAIEADPGQLIRATLLLERHAHQNRRIAVQVCADRLIVLTPPGPGLLGKSLDALYALPFTRKAHPVYEKPIPAARMVEGSLTAHRGCAGGCSFCTLALHQGRRIRSRSRESVLEEAARMAAMRGFSGSISDVGGPSANMWGGHCTGDMAVCERASCLTPRACGHFEIDQREFIRLLEGVARVPGVRHVRVASGWRMDLGLADMPALSRLVRDFTGGQAKVAPEHKAPHVLKLMRKPGFAVFEEFVRVFGRESGRAGKEQYIVPYLMSAHPGCTERDMRDLSEWLRGRGWKPSQVQCFIPLPGTAAAAMYFAGKDLSGNPIPVARSDAERLSQHALLVPGPRRGRNPKIF
;
A
#
# COMPACT_ATOMS: atom_id res chain seq x y z
N MET A 1 10.32 -6.12 -22.12
CA MET A 1 9.86 -7.39 -21.53
C MET A 1 10.29 -8.62 -22.33
N SER A 2 11.11 -8.45 -23.38
CA SER A 2 11.54 -9.56 -24.23
C SER A 2 12.93 -9.33 -24.79
N ARG A 3 13.59 -10.40 -25.24
CA ARG A 3 14.89 -10.31 -25.93
C ARG A 3 14.85 -9.35 -27.12
N PRO A 4 13.85 -9.42 -28.03
CA PRO A 4 13.77 -8.47 -29.14
C PRO A 4 13.63 -6.99 -28.72
N GLU A 5 13.07 -6.72 -27.55
CA GLU A 5 13.05 -5.33 -27.02
C GLU A 5 14.44 -4.91 -26.51
N MET A 6 15.19 -5.80 -25.86
CA MET A 6 16.59 -5.53 -25.45
C MET A 6 17.47 -5.25 -26.67
N GLU A 7 17.34 -6.07 -27.72
CA GLU A 7 18.09 -5.92 -28.96
C GLU A 7 17.83 -4.56 -29.64
N ARG A 8 16.56 -4.13 -29.68
CA ARG A 8 16.20 -2.78 -30.20
C ARG A 8 16.78 -1.63 -29.38
N LEU A 9 17.04 -1.86 -28.08
CA LEU A 9 17.71 -0.89 -27.21
C LEU A 9 19.23 -1.01 -27.21
N GLY A 10 19.80 -1.96 -27.96
CA GLY A 10 21.23 -2.26 -27.97
C GLY A 10 21.74 -2.88 -26.66
N TRP A 11 20.85 -3.58 -25.91
CA TRP A 11 21.21 -4.20 -24.63
C TRP A 11 21.50 -5.69 -24.82
N GLU A 12 22.74 -6.08 -24.62
CA GLU A 12 23.17 -7.49 -24.66
C GLU A 12 22.81 -8.23 -23.38
N GLU A 13 22.88 -7.53 -22.23
CA GLU A 13 22.54 -8.03 -20.90
C GLU A 13 21.73 -7.00 -20.10
N LEU A 14 21.10 -7.43 -19.02
CA LEU A 14 20.42 -6.59 -18.04
C LEU A 14 21.31 -6.38 -16.82
N ASP A 15 21.18 -5.22 -16.17
CA ASP A 15 21.73 -4.99 -14.84
C ASP A 15 20.76 -5.50 -13.77
N VAL A 16 19.46 -5.25 -13.95
CA VAL A 16 18.40 -5.61 -13.01
C VAL A 16 17.25 -6.30 -13.73
N LEU A 17 16.71 -7.35 -13.13
CA LEU A 17 15.48 -8.00 -13.57
C LEU A 17 14.41 -7.83 -12.52
N LEU A 18 13.26 -7.24 -12.86
CA LEU A 18 12.10 -7.15 -11.98
C LEU A 18 11.06 -8.22 -12.33
N ILE A 19 10.67 -9.04 -11.34
CA ILE A 19 9.63 -10.06 -11.48
C ILE A 19 8.40 -9.59 -10.70
N THR A 20 7.23 -9.52 -11.36
CA THR A 20 6.00 -9.01 -10.75
C THR A 20 4.81 -9.95 -10.94
N GLY A 21 3.95 -10.01 -9.91
CA GLY A 21 2.68 -10.74 -9.96
C GLY A 21 1.57 -10.04 -10.74
N ASP A 22 1.75 -8.78 -11.13
CA ASP A 22 0.80 -8.04 -11.96
C ASP A 22 1.18 -8.15 -13.45
N ALA A 23 0.18 -8.12 -14.34
CA ALA A 23 0.42 -7.85 -15.74
C ALA A 23 1.06 -6.46 -15.92
N TYR A 24 1.89 -6.29 -16.95
CA TYR A 24 2.61 -5.04 -17.16
C TYR A 24 1.70 -3.94 -17.71
N VAL A 25 1.48 -2.93 -16.88
CA VAL A 25 0.82 -1.67 -17.25
C VAL A 25 1.81 -0.55 -16.98
N ASP A 26 2.27 0.13 -18.01
CA ASP A 26 3.26 1.20 -17.92
C ASP A 26 2.65 2.49 -17.36
N HIS A 27 2.38 2.49 -16.06
CA HIS A 27 1.69 3.56 -15.35
C HIS A 27 2.34 3.82 -13.98
N PRO A 28 2.44 5.08 -13.52
CA PRO A 28 3.10 5.43 -12.26
C PRO A 28 2.40 4.89 -11.00
N SER A 29 1.18 4.34 -11.12
CA SER A 29 0.48 3.66 -10.02
C SER A 29 0.91 2.20 -9.84
N PHE A 30 1.75 1.64 -10.73
CA PHE A 30 2.26 0.27 -10.63
C PHE A 30 3.73 0.29 -10.24
N GLY A 31 4.08 -0.49 -9.21
CA GLY A 31 5.43 -0.46 -8.63
C GLY A 31 6.53 -0.92 -9.59
N ALA A 32 6.33 -2.03 -10.32
CA ALA A 32 7.37 -2.58 -11.19
C ALA A 32 7.73 -1.63 -12.36
N PRO A 33 6.76 -1.08 -13.15
CA PRO A 33 7.09 -0.11 -14.19
C PRO A 33 7.68 1.18 -13.64
N LEU A 34 7.20 1.64 -12.48
CA LEU A 34 7.72 2.85 -11.84
C LEU A 34 9.19 2.68 -11.44
N LEU A 35 9.53 1.59 -10.75
CA LEU A 35 10.91 1.30 -10.35
C LEU A 35 11.81 0.95 -11.54
N GLY A 36 11.26 0.25 -12.56
CA GLY A 36 11.99 -0.04 -13.78
C GLY A 36 12.41 1.23 -14.53
N ARG A 37 11.47 2.18 -14.71
CA ARG A 37 11.78 3.48 -15.33
C ARG A 37 12.72 4.32 -14.48
N TRP A 38 12.57 4.26 -13.14
CA TRP A 38 13.48 4.95 -12.22
C TRP A 38 14.91 4.44 -12.35
N LEU A 39 15.12 3.12 -12.35
CA LEU A 39 16.44 2.53 -12.56
C LEU A 39 17.02 2.86 -13.94
N VAL A 40 16.20 2.78 -15.01
CA VAL A 40 16.64 3.14 -16.36
C VAL A 40 17.06 4.61 -16.45
N SER A 41 16.34 5.52 -15.77
CA SER A 41 16.71 6.94 -15.73
C SER A 41 18.03 7.22 -14.98
N HIS A 42 18.52 6.24 -14.20
CA HIS A 42 19.81 6.26 -13.52
C HIS A 42 20.88 5.39 -14.21
N GLY A 43 20.62 4.96 -15.44
CA GLY A 43 21.60 4.25 -16.27
C GLY A 43 21.61 2.73 -16.15
N TYR A 44 20.72 2.12 -15.34
CA TYR A 44 20.66 0.66 -15.18
C TYR A 44 19.72 0.01 -16.20
N ARG A 45 20.24 -0.92 -17.01
CA ARG A 45 19.47 -1.71 -17.97
C ARG A 45 18.52 -2.64 -17.21
N THR A 46 17.24 -2.29 -17.19
CA THR A 46 16.24 -2.97 -16.35
C THR A 46 15.18 -3.66 -17.19
N GLY A 47 15.09 -4.99 -17.04
CA GLY A 47 14.04 -5.81 -17.63
C GLY A 47 12.88 -6.09 -16.65
N ILE A 48 11.69 -6.37 -17.19
CA ILE A 48 10.52 -6.73 -16.38
C ILE A 48 9.90 -8.02 -16.91
N VAL A 49 9.78 -9.02 -16.02
CA VAL A 49 9.00 -10.27 -16.24
C VAL A 49 7.71 -10.17 -15.45
N ALA A 50 6.60 -10.07 -16.17
CA ALA A 50 5.27 -9.89 -15.60
C ALA A 50 4.48 -11.20 -15.63
N GLN A 51 4.01 -11.66 -14.48
CA GLN A 51 3.22 -12.88 -14.31
C GLN A 51 3.88 -14.13 -14.94
N PRO A 52 5.16 -14.45 -14.61
CA PRO A 52 5.78 -15.66 -15.14
C PRO A 52 5.05 -16.91 -14.66
N ARG A 53 5.07 -17.95 -15.47
CA ARG A 53 4.75 -19.30 -15.00
C ARG A 53 5.75 -19.66 -13.90
N TRP A 54 5.29 -20.28 -12.84
CA TRP A 54 6.14 -20.57 -11.67
C TRP A 54 6.51 -22.03 -11.52
N GLU A 55 5.97 -22.88 -12.36
CA GLU A 55 6.26 -24.31 -12.42
C GLU A 55 7.68 -24.54 -12.96
N THR A 56 8.09 -23.75 -13.94
CA THR A 56 9.43 -23.78 -14.54
C THR A 56 10.16 -22.45 -14.36
N ALA A 57 11.48 -22.44 -14.60
CA ALA A 57 12.28 -21.21 -14.53
C ALA A 57 12.42 -20.49 -15.89
N GLU A 58 11.83 -21.02 -16.94
CA GLU A 58 12.01 -20.56 -18.33
C GLU A 58 11.60 -19.11 -18.54
N ASP A 59 10.40 -18.72 -18.07
CA ASP A 59 9.90 -17.37 -18.24
C ASP A 59 10.78 -16.35 -17.48
N ALA A 60 11.24 -16.70 -16.28
CA ALA A 60 12.15 -15.86 -15.51
C ALA A 60 13.52 -15.71 -16.17
N ALA A 61 14.00 -16.76 -16.84
CA ALA A 61 15.29 -16.79 -17.51
C ALA A 61 15.26 -16.20 -18.94
N ALA A 62 14.08 -15.92 -19.49
CA ALA A 62 13.90 -15.59 -20.90
C ALA A 62 14.75 -14.40 -21.41
N MET A 63 15.03 -13.41 -20.54
CA MET A 63 15.85 -12.24 -20.85
C MET A 63 17.34 -12.40 -20.47
N GLY A 64 17.73 -13.56 -19.97
CA GLY A 64 19.09 -13.84 -19.49
C GLY A 64 19.30 -13.45 -18.03
N ARG A 65 20.49 -13.82 -17.50
CA ARG A 65 20.90 -13.51 -16.14
C ARG A 65 21.21 -12.02 -16.01
N PRO A 66 20.60 -11.28 -15.08
CA PRO A 66 20.99 -9.91 -14.82
C PRO A 66 22.34 -9.85 -14.08
N ARG A 67 23.08 -8.78 -14.28
CA ARG A 67 24.43 -8.58 -13.73
C ARG A 67 24.40 -8.37 -12.21
N LEU A 68 23.42 -7.63 -11.68
CA LEU A 68 23.40 -7.18 -10.28
C LEU A 68 22.43 -8.00 -9.42
N PHE A 69 21.14 -7.95 -9.70
CA PHE A 69 20.13 -8.65 -8.88
C PHE A 69 18.81 -8.88 -9.61
N ALA A 70 18.00 -9.76 -9.01
CA ALA A 70 16.59 -9.91 -9.34
C ALA A 70 15.72 -9.27 -8.25
N GLY A 71 14.87 -8.29 -8.62
CA GLY A 71 13.86 -7.69 -7.75
C GLY A 71 12.52 -8.42 -7.92
N VAL A 72 11.87 -8.78 -6.82
CA VAL A 72 10.65 -9.59 -6.83
C VAL A 72 9.53 -8.91 -6.05
N THR A 73 8.33 -8.84 -6.63
CA THR A 73 7.12 -8.34 -5.98
C THR A 73 5.89 -9.18 -6.30
N ALA A 74 4.97 -9.28 -5.35
CA ALA A 74 3.66 -9.89 -5.59
C ALA A 74 2.75 -9.02 -6.50
N GLY A 75 3.14 -7.77 -6.77
CA GLY A 75 2.35 -6.78 -7.47
C GLY A 75 1.75 -5.72 -6.54
N ALA A 76 0.70 -5.04 -7.00
CA ALA A 76 0.03 -3.95 -6.29
C ALA A 76 -0.74 -4.40 -5.05
N LEU A 77 -1.12 -5.69 -4.96
CA LEU A 77 -1.83 -6.30 -3.85
C LEU A 77 -1.04 -7.45 -3.25
N ASP A 78 -1.34 -7.75 -1.98
CA ASP A 78 -1.01 -9.04 -1.38
C ASP A 78 -1.66 -10.19 -2.17
N SER A 79 -0.90 -11.20 -2.53
CA SER A 79 -1.35 -12.28 -3.41
C SER A 79 -2.50 -13.11 -2.80
N LEU A 80 -2.50 -13.31 -1.49
CA LEU A 80 -3.59 -14.02 -0.82
C LEU A 80 -4.86 -13.16 -0.76
N LEU A 81 -4.72 -11.84 -0.58
CA LEU A 81 -5.84 -10.91 -0.65
C LEU A 81 -6.42 -10.81 -2.07
N ALA A 82 -5.58 -10.93 -3.10
CA ALA A 82 -6.03 -11.00 -4.49
C ALA A 82 -6.81 -12.29 -4.79
N HIS A 83 -6.43 -13.40 -4.16
CA HIS A 83 -7.00 -14.73 -4.45
C HIS A 83 -8.21 -15.11 -3.60
N TYR A 84 -8.31 -14.58 -2.38
CA TYR A 84 -9.32 -15.02 -1.43
C TYR A 84 -10.15 -13.87 -0.88
N THR A 85 -11.42 -14.17 -0.60
CA THR A 85 -12.30 -13.28 0.16
C THR A 85 -11.96 -13.33 1.66
N ALA A 86 -12.57 -12.47 2.45
CA ALA A 86 -12.46 -12.49 3.91
C ALA A 86 -12.95 -13.81 4.56
N PHE A 87 -13.73 -14.61 3.84
CA PHE A 87 -14.25 -15.91 4.26
C PHE A 87 -13.45 -17.06 3.63
N ARG A 88 -12.21 -16.84 3.25
CA ARG A 88 -11.27 -17.80 2.65
C ARG A 88 -11.79 -18.49 1.36
N LYS A 89 -12.83 -17.94 0.71
CA LYS A 89 -13.31 -18.43 -0.59
C LYS A 89 -12.48 -17.85 -1.71
N LYS A 90 -12.11 -18.68 -2.70
CA LYS A 90 -11.39 -18.22 -3.90
C LYS A 90 -12.23 -17.17 -4.65
N ARG A 91 -11.57 -16.11 -5.09
CA ARG A 91 -12.15 -15.12 -6.00
C ARG A 91 -12.21 -15.70 -7.42
N SER A 92 -13.21 -15.28 -8.17
CA SER A 92 -13.39 -15.66 -9.58
C SER A 92 -12.61 -14.76 -10.54
N ASP A 93 -12.13 -13.61 -10.06
CA ASP A 93 -11.48 -12.57 -10.86
C ASP A 93 -10.23 -12.01 -10.16
N ASP A 94 -9.31 -11.47 -10.97
CA ASP A 94 -8.16 -10.67 -10.54
C ASP A 94 -8.01 -9.47 -11.48
N ALA A 95 -8.26 -8.27 -10.98
CA ALA A 95 -8.22 -7.05 -11.77
C ALA A 95 -6.84 -6.75 -12.40
N TYR A 96 -5.78 -7.33 -11.88
CA TYR A 96 -4.40 -7.11 -12.33
C TYR A 96 -3.91 -8.13 -13.37
N THR A 97 -4.82 -8.92 -13.93
CA THR A 97 -4.50 -9.92 -14.98
C THR A 97 -5.25 -9.64 -16.27
N PRO A 98 -4.72 -10.06 -17.42
CA PRO A 98 -5.40 -9.92 -18.71
C PRO A 98 -6.76 -10.65 -18.70
N GLY A 99 -7.81 -9.92 -19.07
CA GLY A 99 -9.19 -10.40 -19.05
C GLY A 99 -9.77 -10.61 -17.65
N GLY A 100 -9.10 -10.12 -16.58
CA GLY A 100 -9.57 -10.29 -15.21
C GLY A 100 -9.46 -11.73 -14.68
N ARG A 101 -8.67 -12.60 -15.28
CA ARG A 101 -8.61 -14.03 -14.95
C ARG A 101 -7.94 -14.29 -13.60
N ALA A 102 -8.65 -14.90 -12.66
CA ALA A 102 -8.06 -15.33 -11.39
C ALA A 102 -7.01 -16.45 -11.57
N GLY A 103 -6.04 -16.53 -10.64
CA GLY A 103 -5.05 -17.61 -10.57
C GLY A 103 -3.85 -17.45 -11.52
N ALA A 104 -3.62 -16.27 -12.09
CA ALA A 104 -2.45 -16.00 -12.94
C ALA A 104 -1.19 -15.68 -12.13
N ARG A 105 -1.29 -15.48 -10.83
CA ARG A 105 -0.16 -15.38 -9.89
C ARG A 105 -0.24 -16.52 -8.86
N PRO A 106 0.86 -16.96 -8.24
CA PRO A 106 0.81 -17.97 -7.18
C PRO A 106 0.35 -17.38 -5.84
N ASN A 107 -0.11 -18.24 -4.93
CA ASN A 107 -0.24 -17.87 -3.52
C ASN A 107 1.13 -17.55 -2.94
N ARG A 108 1.22 -16.52 -2.08
CA ARG A 108 2.50 -16.04 -1.53
C ARG A 108 3.52 -15.75 -2.64
N ALA A 109 3.08 -14.96 -3.61
CA ALA A 109 3.82 -14.73 -4.85
C ALA A 109 5.26 -14.26 -4.62
N SER A 110 5.51 -13.42 -3.61
CA SER A 110 6.88 -12.98 -3.27
C SER A 110 7.80 -14.16 -2.92
N VAL A 111 7.31 -15.17 -2.18
CA VAL A 111 8.10 -16.36 -1.83
C VAL A 111 8.31 -17.25 -3.04
N VAL A 112 7.24 -17.51 -3.82
CA VAL A 112 7.30 -18.38 -4.99
C VAL A 112 8.21 -17.80 -6.07
N TYR A 113 8.08 -16.52 -6.37
CA TYR A 113 8.91 -15.86 -7.37
C TYR A 113 10.36 -15.64 -6.91
N ALA A 114 10.62 -15.49 -5.60
CA ALA A 114 11.99 -15.52 -5.09
C ALA A 114 12.67 -16.88 -5.34
N ASN A 115 11.95 -17.98 -5.08
CA ASN A 115 12.46 -19.32 -5.37
C ASN A 115 12.63 -19.55 -6.88
N LEU A 116 11.72 -19.00 -7.70
CA LEU A 116 11.83 -19.02 -9.15
C LEU A 116 13.11 -18.31 -9.64
N ALA A 117 13.34 -17.07 -9.15
CA ALA A 117 14.54 -16.30 -9.48
C ALA A 117 15.84 -17.03 -9.07
N ARG A 118 15.84 -17.65 -7.88
CA ARG A 118 17.01 -18.43 -7.39
C ARG A 118 17.26 -19.71 -8.21
N ARG A 119 16.22 -20.34 -8.74
CA ARG A 119 16.35 -21.50 -9.65
C ARG A 119 16.87 -21.05 -11.01
N ALA A 120 16.37 -19.91 -11.53
CA ALA A 120 16.79 -19.35 -12.81
C ALA A 120 18.25 -18.85 -12.76
N PHE A 121 18.66 -18.27 -11.63
CA PHE A 121 19.93 -17.57 -11.48
C PHE A 121 20.64 -17.94 -10.17
N PRO A 122 21.23 -19.16 -10.06
CA PRO A 122 21.94 -19.57 -8.85
C PRO A 122 23.02 -18.57 -8.44
N GLY A 123 23.05 -18.20 -7.14
CA GLY A 123 24.03 -17.24 -6.58
C GLY A 123 23.75 -15.76 -6.86
N LEU A 124 22.74 -15.42 -7.65
CA LEU A 124 22.35 -14.02 -7.86
C LEU A 124 21.62 -13.48 -6.61
N PRO A 125 21.92 -12.24 -6.16
CA PRO A 125 21.13 -11.58 -5.13
C PRO A 125 19.64 -11.45 -5.53
N VAL A 126 18.73 -11.74 -4.58
CA VAL A 126 17.27 -11.62 -4.78
C VAL A 126 16.72 -10.65 -3.74
N ALA A 127 16.22 -9.50 -4.19
CA ALA A 127 15.59 -8.49 -3.36
C ALA A 127 14.06 -8.56 -3.49
N LEU A 128 13.36 -8.67 -2.37
CA LEU A 128 11.90 -8.60 -2.33
C LEU A 128 11.45 -7.15 -2.15
N GLY A 129 10.28 -6.81 -2.71
CA GLY A 129 9.68 -5.50 -2.53
C GLY A 129 8.14 -5.54 -2.63
N GLY A 130 7.54 -4.35 -2.58
CA GLY A 130 6.08 -4.19 -2.62
C GLY A 130 5.40 -4.46 -1.29
N VAL A 131 4.06 -4.35 -1.27
CA VAL A 131 3.26 -4.40 -0.04
C VAL A 131 3.35 -5.75 0.66
N GLU A 132 3.28 -6.86 -0.09
CA GLU A 132 3.30 -8.22 0.49
C GLU A 132 4.58 -8.49 1.27
N ALA A 133 5.75 -8.18 0.71
CA ALA A 133 7.03 -8.36 1.37
C ALA A 133 7.25 -7.37 2.52
N SER A 134 6.89 -6.09 2.32
CA SER A 134 7.03 -5.04 3.34
C SER A 134 6.29 -5.37 4.62
N LEU A 135 5.09 -5.94 4.52
CA LEU A 135 4.25 -6.29 5.67
C LEU A 135 4.77 -7.53 6.43
N ARG A 136 5.57 -8.38 5.77
CA ARG A 136 6.09 -9.65 6.31
C ARG A 136 7.58 -9.60 6.67
N ARG A 137 8.16 -8.40 6.78
CA ARG A 137 9.61 -8.23 7.05
C ARG A 137 10.08 -8.65 8.44
N ILE A 138 9.13 -8.81 9.40
CA ILE A 138 9.36 -9.39 10.73
C ILE A 138 8.41 -10.56 10.97
N ALA A 139 8.47 -11.18 12.15
CA ALA A 139 7.48 -12.17 12.59
C ALA A 139 6.07 -11.59 12.53
N HIS A 140 5.12 -12.35 12.01
CA HIS A 140 3.78 -11.88 11.73
C HIS A 140 2.74 -13.00 11.80
N TYR A 141 1.50 -12.63 12.12
CA TYR A 141 0.36 -13.54 12.01
C TYR A 141 -0.09 -13.65 10.56
N ASP A 142 -0.19 -14.89 10.06
CA ASP A 142 -0.75 -15.23 8.74
C ASP A 142 -2.18 -15.75 8.91
N PHE A 143 -3.15 -14.95 8.51
CA PHE A 143 -4.58 -15.26 8.61
C PHE A 143 -4.98 -16.51 7.80
N TRP A 144 -4.30 -16.77 6.70
CA TRP A 144 -4.68 -17.85 5.78
C TRP A 144 -4.25 -19.24 6.26
N SER A 145 -3.13 -19.31 6.99
CA SER A 145 -2.66 -20.51 7.66
C SER A 145 -3.01 -20.54 9.15
N ASP A 146 -3.62 -19.49 9.69
CA ASP A 146 -3.96 -19.30 11.10
C ASP A 146 -2.74 -19.59 12.02
N SER A 147 -1.59 -19.03 11.68
CA SER A 147 -0.34 -19.32 12.36
C SER A 147 0.59 -18.11 12.42
N LEU A 148 1.47 -18.09 13.41
CA LEU A 148 2.60 -17.19 13.46
C LEU A 148 3.64 -17.65 12.42
N ARG A 149 4.14 -16.70 11.61
CA ARG A 149 5.20 -16.95 10.65
C ARG A 149 6.40 -16.05 10.96
N ARG A 150 7.58 -16.55 10.69
CA ARG A 150 8.82 -15.78 10.77
C ARG A 150 8.93 -14.78 9.61
N SER A 151 9.96 -13.93 9.65
CA SER A 151 10.22 -12.98 8.57
C SER A 151 10.27 -13.64 7.19
N ILE A 152 9.68 -12.98 6.18
CA ILE A 152 9.71 -13.41 4.79
C ILE A 152 11.15 -13.48 4.22
N VAL A 153 12.09 -12.74 4.80
CA VAL A 153 13.53 -12.85 4.46
C VAL A 153 14.00 -14.30 4.59
N LEU A 154 13.62 -14.96 5.69
CA LEU A 154 13.98 -16.36 5.96
C LEU A 154 13.13 -17.32 5.13
N ASP A 155 11.82 -17.10 5.04
CA ASP A 155 10.89 -17.99 4.33
C ASP A 155 11.18 -18.04 2.82
N ALA A 156 11.52 -16.91 2.22
CA ALA A 156 11.88 -16.79 0.80
C ALA A 156 13.37 -17.05 0.55
N LYS A 157 14.19 -17.16 1.59
CA LYS A 157 15.66 -17.17 1.50
C LYS A 157 16.16 -16.01 0.63
N ALA A 158 15.55 -14.84 0.81
CA ALA A 158 15.87 -13.64 0.06
C ALA A 158 17.14 -12.97 0.61
N THR A 159 17.85 -12.27 -0.26
CA THR A 159 19.01 -11.46 0.13
C THR A 159 18.57 -10.30 1.01
N ALA A 160 17.49 -9.62 0.61
CA ALA A 160 16.89 -8.53 1.39
C ALA A 160 15.41 -8.33 1.02
N VAL A 161 14.70 -7.61 1.88
CA VAL A 161 13.41 -6.97 1.60
C VAL A 161 13.64 -5.46 1.57
N LEU A 162 13.37 -4.82 0.44
CA LEU A 162 13.31 -3.36 0.33
C LEU A 162 11.88 -2.93 0.69
N TYR A 163 11.69 -2.45 1.91
CA TYR A 163 10.36 -2.17 2.42
C TYR A 163 9.94 -0.70 2.26
N GLY A 164 8.66 -0.48 2.20
CA GLY A 164 8.10 0.86 1.97
C GLY A 164 8.15 1.29 0.51
N MET A 165 8.28 2.59 0.29
CA MET A 165 8.46 3.18 -1.04
C MET A 165 9.94 3.09 -1.40
N ALA A 166 10.26 2.17 -2.31
CA ALA A 166 11.60 1.62 -2.45
C ALA A 166 12.49 2.34 -3.50
N GLU A 167 12.12 3.53 -3.98
CA GLU A 167 12.89 4.22 -5.03
C GLU A 167 14.35 4.49 -4.64
N HIS A 168 14.57 4.98 -3.41
CA HIS A 168 15.91 5.16 -2.86
C HIS A 168 16.61 3.83 -2.59
N SER A 169 15.91 2.90 -1.98
CA SER A 169 16.49 1.63 -1.54
C SER A 169 16.93 0.77 -2.72
N ILE A 170 16.14 0.73 -3.81
CA ILE A 170 16.48 -0.08 -4.99
C ILE A 170 17.65 0.53 -5.77
N LEU A 171 17.73 1.87 -5.82
CA LEU A 171 18.85 2.57 -6.43
C LEU A 171 20.12 2.35 -5.61
N ALA A 172 20.06 2.55 -4.30
CA ALA A 172 21.19 2.29 -3.40
C ALA A 172 21.66 0.82 -3.46
N LEU A 173 20.73 -0.14 -3.63
CA LEU A 173 21.09 -1.54 -3.85
C LEU A 173 21.84 -1.71 -5.17
N ALA A 174 21.34 -1.12 -6.27
CA ALA A 174 22.00 -1.21 -7.57
C ALA A 174 23.41 -0.60 -7.54
N GLU A 175 23.54 0.60 -6.99
CA GLU A 175 24.83 1.31 -6.84
C GLU A 175 25.82 0.53 -5.95
N GLY A 176 25.34 0.03 -4.80
CA GLY A 176 26.16 -0.73 -3.86
C GLY A 176 26.68 -2.05 -4.44
N LEU A 177 25.83 -2.79 -5.18
CA LEU A 177 26.22 -4.03 -5.83
C LEU A 177 27.14 -3.77 -7.03
N ASP A 178 26.90 -2.72 -7.79
CA ASP A 178 27.73 -2.33 -8.93
C ASP A 178 29.15 -1.94 -8.46
N GLY A 179 29.24 -1.11 -7.41
CA GLY A 179 30.51 -0.75 -6.80
C GLY A 179 31.26 -1.95 -6.22
N ALA A 180 30.54 -2.85 -5.50
CA ALA A 180 31.16 -4.06 -4.96
C ALA A 180 31.70 -4.98 -6.07
N LEU A 181 30.96 -5.13 -7.17
CA LEU A 181 31.39 -5.90 -8.33
C LEU A 181 32.62 -5.29 -9.01
N ALA A 182 32.62 -3.96 -9.20
CA ALA A 182 33.74 -3.24 -9.82
C ALA A 182 35.04 -3.34 -8.99
N GLU A 183 34.93 -3.37 -7.67
CA GLU A 183 36.06 -3.45 -6.73
C GLU A 183 36.43 -4.89 -6.34
N GLY A 184 35.72 -5.89 -6.84
CA GLY A 184 35.92 -7.30 -6.48
C GLY A 184 35.63 -7.61 -5.02
N ARG A 185 34.79 -6.80 -4.33
CA ARG A 185 34.41 -6.98 -2.94
C ARG A 185 33.16 -7.87 -2.81
N PRO A 186 32.99 -8.56 -1.65
CA PRO A 186 31.77 -9.27 -1.35
C PRO A 186 30.56 -8.31 -1.37
N TRP A 187 29.51 -8.69 -2.04
CA TRP A 187 28.28 -7.88 -2.16
C TRP A 187 27.50 -7.75 -0.83
N HIS A 188 27.75 -8.62 0.15
CA HIS A 188 27.04 -8.60 1.44
C HIS A 188 27.22 -7.27 2.18
N ASP A 189 28.39 -6.67 2.12
CA ASP A 189 28.68 -5.41 2.82
C ASP A 189 27.88 -4.23 2.26
N ALA A 190 27.53 -4.30 0.97
CA ALA A 190 26.68 -3.31 0.34
C ALA A 190 25.28 -3.26 0.96
N LEU A 191 24.74 -4.40 1.44
CA LEU A 191 23.41 -4.48 2.05
C LEU A 191 23.30 -3.68 3.35
N TRP A 192 24.37 -3.65 4.14
CA TRP A 192 24.33 -3.05 5.48
C TRP A 192 24.06 -1.55 5.45
N ARG A 193 24.38 -0.87 4.35
CA ARG A 193 24.22 0.58 4.18
C ARG A 193 22.93 0.99 3.44
N ILE A 194 22.09 0.03 3.03
CA ILE A 194 20.89 0.32 2.26
C ILE A 194 19.77 0.81 3.19
N PRO A 195 19.24 2.02 3.02
CA PRO A 195 18.12 2.49 3.81
C PRO A 195 16.81 1.77 3.41
N GLY A 196 15.98 1.44 4.39
CA GLY A 196 14.71 0.76 4.13
C GLY A 196 14.88 -0.70 3.70
N ALA A 197 15.94 -1.37 4.16
CA ALA A 197 16.19 -2.77 3.91
C ALA A 197 15.94 -3.63 5.17
N ALA A 198 15.45 -4.84 4.96
CA ALA A 198 15.45 -5.89 5.99
C ALA A 198 16.21 -7.10 5.44
N PHE A 199 17.15 -7.62 6.22
CA PHE A 199 17.99 -8.77 5.85
C PHE A 199 18.35 -9.61 7.08
N ALA A 200 18.85 -10.82 6.86
CA ALA A 200 19.22 -11.75 7.91
C ALA A 200 20.74 -11.81 8.06
N ILE A 201 21.23 -11.74 9.30
CA ILE A 201 22.65 -11.89 9.66
C ILE A 201 22.82 -12.92 10.77
N LYS A 202 24.07 -13.32 11.04
CA LYS A 202 24.42 -14.01 12.27
C LYS A 202 24.53 -12.98 13.41
N PRO A 203 24.25 -13.36 14.68
CA PRO A 203 24.33 -12.42 15.79
C PRO A 203 25.66 -11.68 15.92
N GLY A 204 26.80 -12.34 15.64
CA GLY A 204 28.13 -11.74 15.71
C GLY A 204 28.42 -10.64 14.66
N GLU A 205 27.58 -10.51 13.64
CA GLU A 205 27.74 -9.49 12.59
C GLU A 205 27.05 -8.16 12.92
N LEU A 206 26.25 -8.10 14.02
CA LEU A 206 25.47 -6.92 14.37
C LEU A 206 26.34 -5.69 14.62
N ALA A 207 27.48 -5.85 15.30
CA ALA A 207 28.39 -4.74 15.57
C ALA A 207 28.83 -4.04 14.27
N SER A 208 29.23 -4.79 13.25
CA SER A 208 29.63 -4.24 11.96
C SER A 208 28.49 -3.50 11.22
N VAL A 209 27.25 -3.98 11.40
CA VAL A 209 26.07 -3.27 10.85
C VAL A 209 25.83 -1.95 11.58
N LEU A 210 25.95 -1.93 12.90
CA LEU A 210 25.81 -0.73 13.73
C LEU A 210 26.91 0.30 13.39
N ASP A 211 28.15 -0.14 13.25
CA ASP A 211 29.29 0.69 12.86
C ASP A 211 29.07 1.32 11.46
N ALA A 212 28.50 0.56 10.52
CA ALA A 212 28.19 1.07 9.18
C ALA A 212 27.18 2.23 9.19
N TRP A 213 26.37 2.36 10.26
CA TRP A 213 25.39 3.41 10.46
C TRP A 213 25.77 4.40 11.57
N GLU A 214 26.95 4.27 12.16
CA GLU A 214 27.42 5.09 13.31
C GLU A 214 26.40 5.10 14.46
N MET A 215 25.82 3.92 14.74
CA MET A 215 24.78 3.76 15.76
C MET A 215 25.32 2.99 16.99
N PRO A 216 25.07 3.47 18.21
CA PRO A 216 25.56 2.81 19.41
C PRO A 216 24.78 1.54 19.75
N ASP A 217 23.50 1.46 19.33
CA ASP A 217 22.61 0.35 19.67
C ASP A 217 21.51 0.14 18.62
N ALA A 218 20.80 -0.98 18.74
CA ALA A 218 19.62 -1.29 17.95
C ALA A 218 18.34 -1.33 18.80
N LEU A 219 17.21 -1.01 18.20
CA LEU A 219 15.89 -1.24 18.77
C LEU A 219 15.57 -2.74 18.73
N THR A 220 15.56 -3.40 19.86
CA THR A 220 15.25 -4.83 19.96
C THR A 220 13.73 -5.05 19.98
N LEU A 221 13.24 -5.78 18.97
CA LEU A 221 11.86 -6.25 18.91
C LEU A 221 11.72 -7.58 19.66
N PRO A 222 10.53 -7.92 20.22
CA PRO A 222 10.26 -9.26 20.72
C PRO A 222 10.66 -10.34 19.70
N SER A 223 11.35 -11.37 20.13
CA SER A 223 11.79 -12.46 19.26
C SER A 223 10.60 -13.27 18.71
N PHE A 224 10.83 -14.07 17.68
CA PHE A 224 9.82 -14.97 17.15
C PHE A 224 9.31 -15.91 18.25
N GLU A 225 10.22 -16.49 19.02
CA GLU A 225 9.94 -17.45 20.11
C GLU A 225 9.16 -16.78 21.26
N ALA A 226 9.48 -15.53 21.59
CA ALA A 226 8.75 -14.76 22.60
C ALA A 226 7.30 -14.49 22.16
N ILE A 227 7.07 -14.22 20.86
CA ILE A 227 5.72 -14.02 20.31
C ILE A 227 4.96 -15.35 20.25
N GLU A 228 5.63 -16.45 19.96
CA GLU A 228 5.06 -17.80 19.97
C GLU A 228 4.60 -18.20 21.37
N ALA A 229 5.40 -17.90 22.39
CA ALA A 229 5.08 -18.18 23.80
C ALA A 229 3.98 -17.26 24.36
N ASP A 230 3.95 -15.97 23.96
CA ASP A 230 2.92 -15.00 24.37
C ASP A 230 2.47 -14.16 23.15
N PRO A 231 1.28 -14.44 22.58
CA PRO A 231 0.73 -13.66 21.47
C PRO A 231 0.64 -12.15 21.72
N GLY A 232 0.60 -11.71 22.99
CA GLY A 232 0.62 -10.28 23.36
C GLY A 232 1.91 -9.58 22.93
N GLN A 233 3.03 -10.31 22.80
CA GLN A 233 4.30 -9.75 22.32
C GLN A 233 4.21 -9.33 20.84
N LEU A 234 3.27 -9.87 20.05
CA LEU A 234 3.05 -9.38 18.67
C LEU A 234 2.51 -7.94 18.67
N ILE A 235 1.67 -7.57 19.65
CA ILE A 235 1.22 -6.18 19.81
C ILE A 235 2.42 -5.27 20.06
N ARG A 236 3.30 -5.66 21.00
CA ARG A 236 4.51 -4.89 21.31
C ARG A 236 5.44 -4.77 20.09
N ALA A 237 5.70 -5.88 19.40
CA ALA A 237 6.52 -5.89 18.18
C ALA A 237 5.95 -4.95 17.09
N THR A 238 4.63 -5.00 16.88
CA THR A 238 3.93 -4.17 15.89
C THR A 238 4.01 -2.68 16.23
N LEU A 239 3.79 -2.30 17.49
CA LEU A 239 3.87 -0.90 17.93
C LEU A 239 5.28 -0.34 17.82
N LEU A 240 6.29 -1.15 18.18
CA LEU A 240 7.70 -0.78 18.00
C LEU A 240 8.05 -0.62 16.51
N LEU A 241 7.53 -1.50 15.65
CA LEU A 241 7.73 -1.42 14.21
C LEU A 241 7.05 -0.17 13.59
N GLU A 242 5.83 0.17 14.03
CA GLU A 242 5.16 1.42 13.62
C GLU A 242 5.99 2.64 14.01
N ARG A 243 6.54 2.65 15.23
CA ARG A 243 7.41 3.72 15.74
C ARG A 243 8.71 3.78 14.94
N HIS A 244 9.40 2.67 14.73
CA HIS A 244 10.61 2.57 13.92
C HIS A 244 10.39 3.15 12.51
N ALA A 245 9.31 2.72 11.83
CA ALA A 245 8.99 3.21 10.49
C ALA A 245 8.68 4.71 10.44
N HIS A 246 8.20 5.30 11.54
CA HIS A 246 7.85 6.72 11.60
C HIS A 246 9.02 7.62 12.00
N GLN A 247 9.77 7.22 13.03
CA GLN A 247 10.87 8.01 13.59
C GLN A 247 12.12 7.98 12.72
N ASN A 248 12.36 6.90 11.98
CA ASN A 248 13.46 6.77 11.01
C ASN A 248 14.86 7.08 11.59
N ARG A 249 15.16 6.58 12.79
CA ARG A 249 16.40 6.96 13.52
C ARG A 249 17.30 5.80 13.90
N ARG A 250 16.78 4.59 14.00
CA ARG A 250 17.49 3.45 14.60
C ARG A 250 17.42 2.23 13.69
N ILE A 251 18.42 1.40 13.75
CA ILE A 251 18.33 0.01 13.30
C ILE A 251 17.40 -0.72 14.26
N ALA A 252 16.48 -1.54 13.73
CA ALA A 252 15.72 -2.48 14.56
C ALA A 252 16.16 -3.91 14.28
N VAL A 253 16.10 -4.75 15.32
CA VAL A 253 16.49 -6.16 15.22
C VAL A 253 15.43 -7.07 15.83
N GLN A 254 15.22 -8.23 15.20
CA GLN A 254 14.38 -9.30 15.73
C GLN A 254 15.13 -10.63 15.69
N VAL A 255 15.26 -11.27 16.84
CA VAL A 255 15.83 -12.64 16.94
C VAL A 255 14.82 -13.64 16.36
N CYS A 256 15.31 -14.58 15.57
CA CYS A 256 14.55 -15.71 15.05
C CYS A 256 15.51 -16.92 14.95
N ALA A 257 15.42 -17.82 15.88
CA ALA A 257 16.35 -18.95 16.04
C ALA A 257 17.82 -18.47 16.14
N ASP A 258 18.67 -18.95 15.23
CA ASP A 258 20.09 -18.62 15.14
C ASP A 258 20.41 -17.36 14.31
N ARG A 259 19.39 -16.61 13.90
CA ARG A 259 19.52 -15.43 13.02
C ARG A 259 18.97 -14.16 13.68
N LEU A 260 19.55 -13.05 13.27
CA LEU A 260 18.98 -11.71 13.49
C LEU A 260 18.38 -11.19 12.18
N ILE A 261 17.13 -10.78 12.25
CA ILE A 261 16.53 -9.97 11.18
C ILE A 261 16.84 -8.52 11.53
N VAL A 262 17.62 -7.87 10.69
CA VAL A 262 17.98 -6.45 10.80
C VAL A 262 17.06 -5.64 9.91
N LEU A 263 16.53 -4.54 10.43
CA LEU A 263 15.80 -3.53 9.68
C LEU A 263 16.58 -2.22 9.77
N THR A 264 17.13 -1.77 8.66
CA THR A 264 17.75 -0.45 8.60
C THR A 264 16.68 0.65 8.67
N PRO A 265 17.01 1.89 9.07
CA PRO A 265 16.05 2.98 9.04
C PRO A 265 15.39 3.11 7.66
N PRO A 266 14.07 3.40 7.58
CA PRO A 266 13.42 3.66 6.30
C PRO A 266 14.15 4.72 5.49
N GLY A 267 14.21 4.56 4.18
CA GLY A 267 14.76 5.60 3.31
C GLY A 267 14.02 6.93 3.48
N PRO A 268 14.68 8.08 3.23
CA PRO A 268 14.06 9.39 3.40
C PRO A 268 12.81 9.58 2.53
N GLY A 269 12.64 8.72 1.52
CA GLY A 269 11.63 8.82 0.48
C GLY A 269 11.81 10.07 -0.39
N LEU A 270 11.33 10.01 -1.60
CA LEU A 270 11.43 11.14 -2.52
C LEU A 270 10.56 12.30 -2.06
N LEU A 271 11.10 13.52 -2.11
CA LEU A 271 10.44 14.78 -1.73
C LEU A 271 10.71 15.85 -2.80
N GLY A 272 9.78 16.81 -2.94
CA GLY A 272 9.95 17.96 -3.81
C GLY A 272 10.40 17.56 -5.23
N LYS A 273 11.46 18.17 -5.73
CA LYS A 273 11.97 17.95 -7.10
C LYS A 273 12.23 16.49 -7.44
N SER A 274 12.71 15.68 -6.49
CA SER A 274 12.97 14.25 -6.74
C SER A 274 11.68 13.45 -6.93
N LEU A 275 10.64 13.77 -6.17
CA LEU A 275 9.31 13.16 -6.36
C LEU A 275 8.70 13.60 -7.69
N ASP A 276 8.81 14.88 -8.04
CA ASP A 276 8.32 15.42 -9.31
C ASP A 276 9.04 14.78 -10.50
N ALA A 277 10.37 14.62 -10.43
CA ALA A 277 11.16 13.95 -11.45
C ALA A 277 10.71 12.50 -11.70
N LEU A 278 10.36 11.76 -10.65
CA LEU A 278 9.82 10.41 -10.78
C LEU A 278 8.52 10.38 -11.61
N TYR A 279 7.60 11.32 -11.36
CA TYR A 279 6.33 11.41 -12.11
C TYR A 279 6.47 12.09 -13.48
N ALA A 280 7.61 12.73 -13.74
CA ALA A 280 7.96 13.26 -15.05
C ALA A 280 8.45 12.19 -16.03
N LEU A 281 8.81 10.99 -15.55
CA LEU A 281 9.26 9.87 -16.39
C LEU A 281 8.21 9.53 -17.48
N PRO A 282 8.67 9.06 -18.66
CA PRO A 282 7.85 8.95 -19.86
C PRO A 282 6.92 7.71 -19.82
N PHE A 283 5.97 7.67 -18.89
CA PHE A 283 4.96 6.61 -18.83
C PHE A 283 4.00 6.67 -20.02
N THR A 284 3.80 5.54 -20.70
CA THR A 284 2.82 5.42 -21.78
C THR A 284 1.38 5.37 -21.29
N ARG A 285 1.16 5.06 -20.01
CA ARG A 285 -0.14 4.85 -19.34
C ARG A 285 -0.99 3.76 -19.98
N LYS A 286 -0.36 2.80 -20.65
CA LYS A 286 -1.00 1.70 -21.36
C LYS A 286 -0.49 0.36 -20.90
N ALA A 287 -1.33 -0.67 -21.06
CA ALA A 287 -0.89 -2.05 -20.96
C ALA A 287 0.12 -2.39 -22.09
N HIS A 288 1.03 -3.33 -21.81
CA HIS A 288 1.98 -3.78 -22.83
C HIS A 288 1.27 -4.40 -24.04
N PRO A 289 1.74 -4.15 -25.28
CA PRO A 289 1.07 -4.65 -26.49
C PRO A 289 0.98 -6.18 -26.62
N VAL A 290 1.75 -6.93 -25.82
CA VAL A 290 1.68 -8.40 -25.81
C VAL A 290 0.34 -8.94 -25.32
N TYR A 291 -0.44 -8.13 -24.61
CA TYR A 291 -1.72 -8.57 -24.08
C TYR A 291 -2.87 -8.32 -25.07
N GLU A 292 -3.52 -9.40 -25.48
CA GLU A 292 -4.72 -9.34 -26.35
C GLU A 292 -5.99 -8.93 -25.57
N LYS A 293 -6.05 -9.29 -24.27
CA LYS A 293 -7.19 -9.01 -23.41
C LYS A 293 -6.93 -7.79 -22.54
N PRO A 294 -7.94 -6.94 -22.29
CA PRO A 294 -7.78 -5.77 -21.44
C PRO A 294 -7.48 -6.17 -20.00
N ILE A 295 -6.68 -5.34 -19.32
CA ILE A 295 -6.38 -5.47 -17.89
C ILE A 295 -7.32 -4.52 -17.14
N PRO A 296 -8.25 -5.02 -16.29
CA PRO A 296 -9.23 -4.16 -15.61
C PRO A 296 -8.58 -3.04 -14.78
N ALA A 297 -7.48 -3.32 -14.07
CA ALA A 297 -6.75 -2.33 -13.29
C ALA A 297 -6.19 -1.18 -14.12
N ALA A 298 -5.80 -1.41 -15.38
CA ALA A 298 -5.34 -0.35 -16.28
C ALA A 298 -6.43 0.71 -16.50
N ARG A 299 -7.68 0.26 -16.73
CA ARG A 299 -8.82 1.16 -16.91
C ARG A 299 -9.14 1.97 -15.64
N MET A 300 -8.93 1.38 -14.45
CA MET A 300 -9.21 2.05 -13.18
C MET A 300 -8.30 3.26 -12.94
N VAL A 301 -7.06 3.22 -13.46
CA VAL A 301 -6.05 4.25 -13.23
C VAL A 301 -5.74 5.13 -14.43
N GLU A 302 -6.22 4.78 -15.63
CA GLU A 302 -5.91 5.45 -16.91
C GLU A 302 -6.04 6.97 -16.84
N GLY A 303 -7.13 7.47 -16.26
CA GLY A 303 -7.42 8.90 -16.09
C GLY A 303 -7.01 9.47 -14.73
N SER A 304 -6.21 8.77 -13.91
CA SER A 304 -5.86 9.22 -12.55
C SER A 304 -4.53 9.96 -12.49
N LEU A 305 -4.44 10.94 -11.58
CA LEU A 305 -3.22 11.66 -11.21
C LEU A 305 -2.92 11.41 -9.73
N THR A 306 -1.76 10.86 -9.43
CA THR A 306 -1.29 10.74 -8.06
C THR A 306 -0.70 12.08 -7.62
N ALA A 307 -1.38 12.80 -6.75
CA ALA A 307 -0.94 14.10 -6.26
C ALA A 307 0.00 14.00 -5.05
N HIS A 308 -0.15 12.97 -4.22
CA HIS A 308 0.70 12.74 -3.05
C HIS A 308 0.76 11.27 -2.67
N ARG A 309 1.69 10.93 -1.79
CA ARG A 309 1.88 9.63 -1.15
C ARG A 309 1.87 9.80 0.37
N GLY A 310 1.68 8.69 1.09
CA GLY A 310 1.58 8.69 2.54
C GLY A 310 0.18 9.02 3.05
N CYS A 311 -0.09 8.67 4.32
CA CYS A 311 -1.39 8.92 4.95
C CYS A 311 -1.22 9.20 6.45
N ALA A 312 -1.56 10.41 6.89
CA ALA A 312 -1.47 10.85 8.28
C ALA A 312 -2.50 10.16 9.23
N GLY A 313 -3.43 9.37 8.68
CA GLY A 313 -4.54 8.75 9.42
C GLY A 313 -4.12 7.70 10.44
N GLY A 314 -3.16 6.83 10.12
CA GLY A 314 -2.64 5.81 11.03
C GLY A 314 -3.68 4.80 11.52
N CYS A 315 -4.72 4.50 10.71
CA CYS A 315 -5.76 3.53 11.07
C CYS A 315 -5.13 2.16 11.37
N SER A 316 -5.56 1.50 12.46
CA SER A 316 -4.93 0.30 13.00
C SER A 316 -4.96 -0.92 12.07
N PHE A 317 -5.89 -0.96 11.13
CA PHE A 317 -6.10 -2.04 10.16
C PHE A 317 -5.48 -1.76 8.79
N CYS A 318 -4.99 -0.52 8.54
CA CYS A 318 -4.63 -0.07 7.20
C CYS A 318 -3.14 -0.28 6.91
N THR A 319 -2.84 -0.90 5.79
CA THR A 319 -1.48 -1.16 5.33
C THR A 319 -0.82 0.03 4.63
N LEU A 320 -1.60 1.04 4.20
CA LEU A 320 -1.09 2.18 3.45
C LEU A 320 -0.06 3.00 4.25
N ALA A 321 -0.39 3.33 5.51
CA ALA A 321 0.53 4.06 6.37
C ALA A 321 1.79 3.25 6.75
N LEU A 322 1.69 1.92 6.77
CA LEU A 322 2.83 1.04 7.01
C LEU A 322 3.75 0.90 5.80
N HIS A 323 3.17 0.96 4.59
CA HIS A 323 3.92 0.81 3.34
C HIS A 323 4.40 2.16 2.79
N GLN A 324 3.51 3.16 2.68
CA GLN A 324 3.86 4.48 2.14
C GLN A 324 4.41 5.46 3.20
N GLY A 325 4.25 5.12 4.49
CA GLY A 325 4.57 5.99 5.61
C GLY A 325 3.42 6.92 6.00
N ARG A 326 3.52 7.50 7.20
CA ARG A 326 2.54 8.49 7.69
C ARG A 326 2.85 9.92 7.25
N ARG A 327 4.07 10.19 6.81
CA ARG A 327 4.46 11.48 6.25
C ARG A 327 3.82 11.66 4.88
N ILE A 328 3.08 12.75 4.72
CA ILE A 328 2.57 13.14 3.41
C ILE A 328 3.74 13.65 2.57
N ARG A 329 3.84 13.14 1.35
CA ARG A 329 4.83 13.56 0.35
C ARG A 329 4.07 14.02 -0.88
N SER A 330 3.85 15.32 -0.97
CA SER A 330 3.10 15.95 -2.05
C SER A 330 4.02 16.28 -3.21
N ARG A 331 3.52 16.06 -4.41
CA ARG A 331 4.09 16.63 -5.64
C ARG A 331 3.84 18.12 -5.68
N SER A 332 4.68 18.85 -6.38
CA SER A 332 4.42 20.26 -6.67
C SER A 332 3.16 20.40 -7.53
N ARG A 333 2.55 21.56 -7.46
CA ARG A 333 1.41 21.90 -8.30
C ARG A 333 1.78 21.82 -9.78
N GLU A 334 2.94 22.35 -10.13
CA GLU A 334 3.49 22.39 -11.48
C GLU A 334 3.64 20.98 -12.04
N SER A 335 4.22 20.06 -11.28
CA SER A 335 4.37 18.65 -11.67
C SER A 335 3.02 17.97 -11.99
N VAL A 336 1.99 18.22 -11.17
CA VAL A 336 0.64 17.66 -11.42
C VAL A 336 -0.01 18.27 -12.67
N LEU A 337 0.14 19.59 -12.87
CA LEU A 337 -0.39 20.28 -14.06
C LEU A 337 0.31 19.84 -15.34
N GLU A 338 1.64 19.66 -15.32
CA GLU A 338 2.40 19.17 -16.46
C GLU A 338 2.00 17.73 -16.83
N GLU A 339 1.78 16.86 -15.83
CA GLU A 339 1.30 15.50 -16.12
C GLU A 339 -0.12 15.54 -16.71
N ALA A 340 -1.01 16.41 -16.18
CA ALA A 340 -2.34 16.59 -16.76
C ALA A 340 -2.27 17.08 -18.22
N ALA A 341 -1.35 17.99 -18.54
CA ALA A 341 -1.12 18.48 -19.89
C ALA A 341 -0.59 17.37 -20.82
N ARG A 342 0.39 16.56 -20.34
CA ARG A 342 0.85 15.39 -21.10
C ARG A 342 -0.28 14.39 -21.37
N MET A 343 -1.15 14.13 -20.39
CA MET A 343 -2.31 13.25 -20.57
C MET A 343 -3.30 13.82 -21.56
N ALA A 344 -3.59 15.14 -21.49
CA ALA A 344 -4.50 15.80 -22.41
C ALA A 344 -4.01 15.75 -23.87
N ALA A 345 -2.69 15.71 -24.10
CA ALA A 345 -2.08 15.57 -25.40
C ALA A 345 -2.05 14.11 -25.92
N MET A 346 -2.36 13.11 -25.09
CA MET A 346 -2.35 11.70 -25.52
C MET A 346 -3.49 11.40 -26.49
N ARG A 347 -3.18 10.67 -27.57
CA ARG A 347 -4.19 10.19 -28.51
C ARG A 347 -5.24 9.32 -27.80
N GLY A 348 -6.51 9.72 -27.93
CA GLY A 348 -7.65 9.02 -27.31
C GLY A 348 -8.00 9.50 -25.90
N PHE A 349 -7.40 10.58 -25.42
CA PHE A 349 -7.80 11.19 -24.16
C PHE A 349 -9.27 11.65 -24.21
N SER A 350 -10.06 11.21 -23.24
CA SER A 350 -11.52 11.46 -23.20
C SER A 350 -11.91 12.88 -22.75
N GLY A 351 -10.94 13.71 -22.38
CA GLY A 351 -11.17 15.01 -21.73
C GLY A 351 -11.48 14.89 -20.22
N SER A 352 -11.35 13.72 -19.62
CA SER A 352 -11.71 13.50 -18.23
C SER A 352 -10.51 13.03 -17.40
N ILE A 353 -10.16 13.78 -16.36
CA ILE A 353 -9.31 13.32 -15.27
C ILE A 353 -10.23 12.69 -14.22
N SER A 354 -10.15 11.37 -14.11
CA SER A 354 -11.05 10.56 -13.28
C SER A 354 -10.78 10.68 -11.80
N ASP A 355 -9.53 10.99 -11.42
CA ASP A 355 -9.12 11.17 -10.04
C ASP A 355 -7.87 12.06 -9.95
N VAL A 356 -7.86 12.99 -9.01
CA VAL A 356 -6.67 13.70 -8.54
C VAL A 356 -6.56 13.45 -7.06
N GLY A 357 -5.60 12.62 -6.63
CA GLY A 357 -5.60 12.22 -5.23
C GLY A 357 -4.38 11.42 -4.78
N GLY A 358 -4.61 10.63 -3.76
CA GLY A 358 -3.64 9.77 -3.07
C GLY A 358 -4.36 8.81 -2.13
N PRO A 359 -3.69 8.27 -1.09
CA PRO A 359 -4.32 7.37 -0.13
C PRO A 359 -5.57 7.95 0.56
N SER A 360 -5.64 9.28 0.66
CA SER A 360 -6.80 10.05 1.08
C SER A 360 -6.73 11.37 0.36
N ALA A 361 -7.62 11.61 -0.60
CA ALA A 361 -7.46 12.66 -1.60
C ALA A 361 -7.15 14.05 -1.02
N ASN A 362 -7.88 14.44 0.00
CA ASN A 362 -7.76 15.74 0.65
C ASN A 362 -6.65 15.81 1.71
N MET A 363 -5.54 15.11 1.48
CA MET A 363 -4.30 15.21 2.28
C MET A 363 -3.14 15.85 1.50
N TRP A 364 -3.34 16.21 0.24
CA TRP A 364 -2.31 16.92 -0.53
C TRP A 364 -1.93 18.24 0.14
N GLY A 365 -0.62 18.52 0.21
CA GLY A 365 -0.09 19.69 0.90
C GLY A 365 0.10 19.51 2.42
N GLY A 366 -0.47 18.45 3.01
CA GLY A 366 -0.32 18.20 4.44
C GLY A 366 1.14 17.92 4.84
N HIS A 367 1.57 18.49 5.96
CA HIS A 367 2.93 18.32 6.47
C HIS A 367 2.99 18.39 8.00
N CYS A 368 4.11 17.97 8.56
CA CYS A 368 4.38 18.01 9.99
C CYS A 368 5.44 19.07 10.27
N THR A 369 5.16 19.99 11.21
CA THR A 369 6.09 21.03 11.67
C THR A 369 6.88 20.62 12.92
N GLY A 370 6.53 19.47 13.51
CA GLY A 370 7.24 18.93 14.67
C GLY A 370 8.40 18.02 14.32
N ASP A 371 9.21 17.69 15.32
CA ASP A 371 10.28 16.70 15.18
C ASP A 371 9.69 15.27 15.14
N MET A 372 9.71 14.68 13.96
CA MET A 372 9.24 13.31 13.78
C MET A 372 10.13 12.27 14.47
N ALA A 373 11.39 12.61 14.72
CA ALA A 373 12.36 11.70 15.29
C ALA A 373 12.01 11.32 16.75
N VAL A 374 11.27 12.17 17.45
CA VAL A 374 10.80 11.93 18.82
C VAL A 374 9.27 11.70 18.89
N CYS A 375 8.59 11.70 17.73
CA CYS A 375 7.15 11.57 17.69
C CYS A 375 6.69 10.17 18.06
N GLU A 376 5.87 10.05 19.10
CA GLU A 376 5.30 8.77 19.58
C GLU A 376 3.85 8.54 19.15
N ARG A 377 3.21 9.51 18.45
CA ARG A 377 1.83 9.36 18.02
C ARG A 377 1.69 8.26 16.97
N ALA A 378 0.66 7.44 17.10
CA ALA A 378 0.30 6.45 16.09
C ALA A 378 -0.53 7.04 14.93
N SER A 379 -1.12 8.21 15.12
CA SER A 379 -1.91 8.95 14.14
C SER A 379 -1.71 10.46 14.32
N CYS A 380 -1.67 11.20 13.21
CA CYS A 380 -1.68 12.67 13.26
C CYS A 380 -3.10 13.25 13.40
N LEU A 381 -4.14 12.42 13.21
CA LEU A 381 -5.53 12.87 13.14
C LEU A 381 -6.41 12.36 14.30
N THR A 382 -6.03 11.25 14.95
CA THR A 382 -6.84 10.66 16.01
C THR A 382 -6.03 10.44 17.29
N PRO A 383 -6.67 10.48 18.50
CA PRO A 383 -8.09 10.76 18.79
C PRO A 383 -8.49 12.21 18.49
N ARG A 384 -7.55 13.11 18.37
CA ARG A 384 -7.70 14.51 17.92
C ARG A 384 -6.50 14.89 17.04
N ALA A 385 -6.71 15.85 16.14
CA ALA A 385 -5.66 16.34 15.26
C ALA A 385 -4.42 16.78 16.06
N CYS A 386 -3.25 16.44 15.55
CA CYS A 386 -1.96 16.85 16.11
C CYS A 386 -1.75 18.34 15.84
N GLY A 387 -1.32 19.10 16.85
CA GLY A 387 -1.02 20.53 16.68
C GLY A 387 0.16 20.82 15.73
N HIS A 388 0.97 19.80 15.42
CA HIS A 388 2.06 19.91 14.44
C HIS A 388 1.68 19.41 13.04
N PHE A 389 0.45 18.95 12.83
CA PHE A 389 -0.01 18.56 11.50
C PHE A 389 -0.77 19.71 10.86
N GLU A 390 -0.16 20.31 9.86
CA GLU A 390 -0.71 21.44 9.12
C GLU A 390 -1.17 21.01 7.73
N ILE A 391 -2.31 21.55 7.30
CA ILE A 391 -2.88 21.32 5.98
C ILE A 391 -3.83 22.45 5.62
N ASP A 392 -3.70 22.99 4.40
CA ASP A 392 -4.66 23.96 3.82
C ASP A 392 -5.50 23.27 2.75
N GLN A 393 -6.78 23.03 3.05
CA GLN A 393 -7.72 22.39 2.11
C GLN A 393 -7.98 23.26 0.87
N ARG A 394 -7.82 24.60 0.97
CA ARG A 394 -8.01 25.53 -0.15
C ARG A 394 -6.92 25.38 -1.21
N GLU A 395 -5.69 25.03 -0.79
CA GLU A 395 -4.61 24.73 -1.74
C GLU A 395 -4.95 23.50 -2.60
N PHE A 396 -5.57 22.48 -2.00
CA PHE A 396 -6.03 21.34 -2.78
C PHE A 396 -7.12 21.74 -3.80
N ILE A 397 -8.04 22.63 -3.42
CA ILE A 397 -9.04 23.17 -4.38
C ILE A 397 -8.34 23.94 -5.50
N ARG A 398 -7.34 24.79 -5.18
CA ARG A 398 -6.56 25.54 -6.18
C ARG A 398 -5.81 24.59 -7.15
N LEU A 399 -5.30 23.45 -6.65
CA LEU A 399 -4.72 22.41 -7.50
C LEU A 399 -5.75 21.87 -8.48
N LEU A 400 -6.94 21.46 -8.01
CA LEU A 400 -8.01 20.91 -8.84
C LEU A 400 -8.48 21.91 -9.90
N GLU A 401 -8.63 23.17 -9.54
CA GLU A 401 -8.95 24.27 -10.46
C GLU A 401 -7.85 24.46 -11.51
N GLY A 402 -6.58 24.34 -11.11
CA GLY A 402 -5.45 24.38 -12.04
C GLY A 402 -5.53 23.26 -13.08
N VAL A 403 -5.77 22.02 -12.63
CA VAL A 403 -5.96 20.86 -13.54
C VAL A 403 -7.16 21.08 -14.46
N ALA A 404 -8.26 21.66 -13.98
CA ALA A 404 -9.45 21.93 -14.79
C ALA A 404 -9.21 22.99 -15.88
N ARG A 405 -8.21 23.86 -15.72
CA ARG A 405 -7.84 24.86 -16.73
C ARG A 405 -6.84 24.36 -17.78
N VAL A 406 -6.33 23.13 -17.63
CA VAL A 406 -5.42 22.56 -18.64
C VAL A 406 -6.17 22.38 -19.95
N PRO A 407 -5.64 22.89 -21.09
CA PRO A 407 -6.27 22.72 -22.40
C PRO A 407 -6.55 21.24 -22.70
N GLY A 408 -7.76 20.93 -23.16
CA GLY A 408 -8.23 19.57 -23.44
C GLY A 408 -8.87 18.86 -22.25
N VAL A 409 -8.72 19.33 -21.02
CA VAL A 409 -9.41 18.81 -19.85
C VAL A 409 -10.81 19.44 -19.73
N ARG A 410 -11.84 18.61 -19.72
CA ARG A 410 -13.26 19.03 -19.60
C ARG A 410 -13.83 18.71 -18.22
N HIS A 411 -13.36 17.63 -17.60
CA HIS A 411 -13.85 17.18 -16.31
C HIS A 411 -12.70 16.76 -15.41
N VAL A 412 -12.72 17.25 -14.17
CA VAL A 412 -11.83 16.82 -13.10
C VAL A 412 -12.67 16.25 -11.97
N ARG A 413 -12.30 15.07 -11.48
CA ARG A 413 -13.00 14.39 -10.38
C ARG A 413 -12.01 13.99 -9.30
N VAL A 414 -12.53 13.84 -8.09
CA VAL A 414 -11.87 13.23 -6.95
C VAL A 414 -12.65 11.97 -6.60
N ALA A 415 -12.12 10.83 -7.06
CA ALA A 415 -12.73 9.51 -6.86
C ALA A 415 -12.09 8.74 -5.71
N SER A 416 -10.90 9.13 -5.27
CA SER A 416 -10.25 8.65 -4.06
C SER A 416 -11.05 9.03 -2.81
N GLY A 417 -10.97 8.22 -1.74
CA GLY A 417 -11.67 8.48 -0.50
C GLY A 417 -11.22 9.77 0.19
N TRP A 418 -12.15 10.42 0.89
CA TRP A 418 -11.88 11.66 1.62
C TRP A 418 -11.82 11.43 3.13
N ARG A 419 -10.99 12.22 3.79
CA ARG A 419 -11.06 12.39 5.24
C ARG A 419 -12.15 13.41 5.56
N MET A 420 -13.20 12.93 6.19
CA MET A 420 -14.36 13.73 6.56
C MET A 420 -14.03 14.80 7.59
N ASP A 421 -13.22 14.44 8.59
CA ASP A 421 -12.73 15.34 9.63
C ASP A 421 -11.93 16.52 9.05
N LEU A 422 -11.04 16.28 8.10
CA LEU A 422 -10.30 17.34 7.40
C LEU A 422 -11.21 18.20 6.53
N GLY A 423 -12.18 17.58 5.83
CA GLY A 423 -13.13 18.33 5.02
C GLY A 423 -14.02 19.25 5.85
N LEU A 424 -14.54 18.77 6.98
CA LEU A 424 -15.38 19.57 7.88
C LEU A 424 -14.62 20.70 8.57
N ALA A 425 -13.30 20.63 8.67
CA ALA A 425 -12.48 21.70 9.22
C ALA A 425 -12.39 22.95 8.32
N ASP A 426 -12.65 22.82 7.00
CA ASP A 426 -12.71 23.94 6.05
C ASP A 426 -13.97 23.84 5.17
N MET A 427 -15.06 24.42 5.66
CA MET A 427 -16.36 24.37 4.99
C MET A 427 -16.38 24.97 3.58
N PRO A 428 -15.72 26.11 3.29
CA PRO A 428 -15.62 26.64 1.93
C PRO A 428 -14.95 25.66 0.96
N ALA A 429 -13.83 25.05 1.34
CA ALA A 429 -13.13 24.07 0.51
C ALA A 429 -13.99 22.80 0.31
N LEU A 430 -14.62 22.28 1.37
CA LEU A 430 -15.52 21.13 1.28
C LEU A 430 -16.70 21.40 0.33
N SER A 431 -17.33 22.57 0.42
CA SER A 431 -18.42 22.99 -0.46
C SER A 431 -17.99 22.97 -1.94
N ARG A 432 -16.80 23.49 -2.24
CA ARG A 432 -16.23 23.47 -3.61
C ARG A 432 -15.95 22.04 -4.08
N LEU A 433 -15.35 21.21 -3.20
CA LEU A 433 -15.05 19.80 -3.53
C LEU A 433 -16.33 19.04 -3.88
N VAL A 434 -17.41 19.21 -3.10
CA VAL A 434 -18.70 18.55 -3.37
C VAL A 434 -19.30 19.05 -4.67
N ARG A 435 -19.42 20.38 -4.85
CA ARG A 435 -20.12 20.94 -5.99
C ARG A 435 -19.39 20.79 -7.32
N ASP A 436 -18.06 20.99 -7.33
CA ASP A 436 -17.31 21.14 -8.58
C ASP A 436 -16.53 19.87 -8.96
N PHE A 437 -16.01 19.13 -7.99
CA PHE A 437 -15.07 18.03 -8.21
C PHE A 437 -15.57 16.65 -7.82
N THR A 438 -16.81 16.54 -7.31
CA THR A 438 -17.47 15.24 -7.09
C THR A 438 -18.29 14.86 -8.32
N GLY A 439 -18.11 13.62 -8.77
CA GLY A 439 -19.01 12.99 -9.75
C GLY A 439 -20.34 12.58 -9.10
N GLY A 440 -20.94 11.49 -9.56
CA GLY A 440 -22.17 10.94 -8.95
C GLY A 440 -21.96 10.31 -7.57
N GLN A 441 -20.71 10.01 -7.16
CA GLN A 441 -20.41 9.30 -5.92
C GLN A 441 -19.24 9.92 -5.17
N ALA A 442 -19.42 10.09 -3.84
CA ALA A 442 -18.37 10.44 -2.89
C ALA A 442 -18.07 9.25 -1.98
N LYS A 443 -16.83 8.78 -1.99
CA LYS A 443 -16.37 7.65 -1.16
C LYS A 443 -15.84 8.19 0.16
N VAL A 444 -16.40 7.72 1.26
CA VAL A 444 -15.95 8.06 2.62
C VAL A 444 -15.92 6.80 3.48
N ALA A 445 -15.06 6.78 4.48
CA ALA A 445 -14.79 5.61 5.29
C ALA A 445 -15.12 5.86 6.78
N PRO A 446 -16.41 5.86 7.20
CA PRO A 446 -16.77 5.86 8.60
C PRO A 446 -16.37 4.58 9.32
N GLU A 447 -16.28 3.47 8.62
CA GLU A 447 -15.95 2.09 9.01
C GLU A 447 -16.97 1.46 9.96
N HIS A 448 -17.32 2.10 11.08
CA HIS A 448 -18.21 1.58 12.10
C HIS A 448 -18.95 2.71 12.85
N LYS A 449 -19.96 2.33 13.67
CA LYS A 449 -20.71 3.28 14.50
C LYS A 449 -20.29 3.22 15.98
N ALA A 450 -19.96 2.03 16.50
CA ALA A 450 -19.66 1.83 17.91
C ALA A 450 -18.37 2.58 18.34
N PRO A 451 -18.43 3.44 19.38
CA PRO A 451 -17.29 4.30 19.77
C PRO A 451 -16.04 3.50 20.17
N HIS A 452 -16.20 2.38 20.88
CA HIS A 452 -15.08 1.54 21.30
C HIS A 452 -14.40 0.86 20.11
N VAL A 453 -15.15 0.44 19.08
CA VAL A 453 -14.60 -0.14 17.84
C VAL A 453 -13.85 0.93 17.06
N LEU A 454 -14.42 2.13 16.90
CA LEU A 454 -13.76 3.26 16.24
C LEU A 454 -12.46 3.67 16.94
N LYS A 455 -12.43 3.63 18.28
CA LYS A 455 -11.20 3.87 19.07
C LYS A 455 -10.13 2.84 18.74
N LEU A 456 -10.46 1.55 18.70
CA LEU A 456 -9.53 0.48 18.31
C LEU A 456 -9.07 0.61 16.85
N MET A 457 -9.94 1.08 15.96
CA MET A 457 -9.62 1.38 14.56
C MET A 457 -8.75 2.62 14.38
N ARG A 458 -8.58 3.45 15.40
CA ARG A 458 -7.97 4.80 15.33
C ARG A 458 -8.70 5.68 14.31
N LYS A 459 -10.04 5.69 14.40
CA LYS A 459 -10.94 6.49 13.55
C LYS A 459 -11.61 7.59 14.36
N PRO A 460 -12.06 8.70 13.72
CA PRO A 460 -12.87 9.71 14.38
C PRO A 460 -14.22 9.13 14.82
N GLY A 461 -14.86 9.76 15.80
CA GLY A 461 -16.19 9.37 16.26
C GLY A 461 -17.25 9.46 15.15
N PHE A 462 -18.30 8.66 15.25
CA PHE A 462 -19.33 8.53 14.21
C PHE A 462 -20.10 9.83 13.93
N ALA A 463 -20.21 10.72 14.90
CA ALA A 463 -20.82 12.05 14.73
C ALA A 463 -20.16 12.88 13.60
N VAL A 464 -18.86 12.68 13.35
CA VAL A 464 -18.14 13.30 12.20
C VAL A 464 -18.76 12.84 10.88
N PHE A 465 -19.11 11.58 10.77
CA PHE A 465 -19.78 11.07 9.57
C PHE A 465 -21.20 11.62 9.43
N GLU A 466 -21.98 11.68 10.51
CA GLU A 466 -23.34 12.22 10.48
C GLU A 466 -23.35 13.69 10.06
N GLU A 467 -22.43 14.49 10.58
CA GLU A 467 -22.27 15.88 10.17
C GLU A 467 -21.82 16.00 8.70
N PHE A 468 -20.88 15.15 8.27
CA PHE A 468 -20.47 15.11 6.87
C PHE A 468 -21.64 14.81 5.94
N VAL A 469 -22.49 13.81 6.28
CA VAL A 469 -23.69 13.45 5.50
C VAL A 469 -24.62 14.65 5.36
N ARG A 470 -24.86 15.38 6.47
CA ARG A 470 -25.72 16.57 6.48
C ARG A 470 -25.18 17.67 5.58
N VAL A 471 -23.88 17.95 5.68
CA VAL A 471 -23.19 18.97 4.86
C VAL A 471 -23.18 18.58 3.40
N PHE A 472 -22.81 17.33 3.10
CA PHE A 472 -22.78 16.83 1.72
C PHE A 472 -24.14 16.93 1.04
N GLY A 473 -25.22 16.51 1.71
CA GLY A 473 -26.58 16.60 1.16
C GLY A 473 -27.00 18.04 0.87
N ARG A 474 -26.67 18.97 1.77
CA ARG A 474 -26.93 20.41 1.55
C ARG A 474 -26.17 20.95 0.33
N GLU A 475 -24.88 20.66 0.22
CA GLU A 475 -24.05 21.20 -0.86
C GLU A 475 -24.36 20.54 -2.22
N SER A 476 -24.70 19.25 -2.23
CA SER A 476 -25.19 18.55 -3.41
C SER A 476 -26.50 19.14 -3.92
N GLY A 477 -27.46 19.40 -3.02
CA GLY A 477 -28.72 20.07 -3.35
C GLY A 477 -28.49 21.48 -3.92
N ARG A 478 -27.58 22.27 -3.34
CA ARG A 478 -27.19 23.59 -3.88
C ARG A 478 -26.56 23.52 -5.28
N ALA A 479 -25.86 22.42 -5.57
CA ALA A 479 -25.27 22.20 -6.89
C ALA A 479 -26.28 21.72 -7.95
N GLY A 480 -27.51 21.38 -7.56
CA GLY A 480 -28.52 20.79 -8.45
C GLY A 480 -28.08 19.45 -9.05
N LYS A 481 -27.21 18.69 -8.33
CA LYS A 481 -26.64 17.45 -8.80
C LYS A 481 -27.19 16.26 -8.02
N GLU A 482 -27.38 15.16 -8.72
CA GLU A 482 -27.69 13.88 -8.13
C GLU A 482 -26.38 13.18 -7.71
N GLN A 483 -26.02 13.34 -6.44
CA GLN A 483 -24.77 12.81 -5.87
C GLN A 483 -25.07 11.97 -4.63
N TYR A 484 -24.32 10.87 -4.49
CA TYR A 484 -24.51 9.90 -3.41
C TYR A 484 -23.24 9.68 -2.62
N ILE A 485 -23.41 9.49 -1.30
CA ILE A 485 -22.31 9.03 -0.44
C ILE A 485 -22.24 7.50 -0.54
N VAL A 486 -21.04 6.99 -0.78
CA VAL A 486 -20.72 5.56 -0.69
C VAL A 486 -19.90 5.33 0.58
N PRO A 487 -20.55 4.92 1.69
CA PRO A 487 -19.84 4.66 2.93
C PRO A 487 -19.12 3.31 2.88
N TYR A 488 -17.82 3.31 3.18
CA TYR A 488 -17.08 2.09 3.45
C TYR A 488 -17.29 1.69 4.91
N LEU A 489 -17.81 0.49 5.12
CA LEU A 489 -18.12 -0.08 6.42
C LEU A 489 -17.36 -1.38 6.63
N MET A 490 -17.04 -1.69 7.88
CA MET A 490 -16.26 -2.87 8.23
C MET A 490 -16.97 -3.69 9.32
N SER A 491 -17.12 -4.98 9.08
CA SER A 491 -17.59 -5.97 10.06
C SER A 491 -16.42 -6.77 10.63
N ALA A 492 -16.61 -7.38 11.78
CA ALA A 492 -15.70 -8.31 12.44
C ALA A 492 -14.28 -7.75 12.73
N HIS A 493 -14.14 -6.44 12.90
CA HIS A 493 -12.90 -5.86 13.46
C HIS A 493 -12.71 -6.34 14.91
N PRO A 494 -11.48 -6.58 15.40
CA PRO A 494 -11.23 -6.86 16.81
C PRO A 494 -11.94 -5.85 17.71
N GLY A 495 -12.65 -6.34 18.72
CA GLY A 495 -13.49 -5.54 19.62
C GLY A 495 -14.95 -5.37 19.15
N CYS A 496 -15.30 -5.75 17.93
CA CYS A 496 -16.67 -5.66 17.40
C CYS A 496 -17.49 -6.89 17.81
N THR A 497 -18.73 -6.66 18.26
CA THR A 497 -19.71 -7.68 18.59
C THR A 497 -20.89 -7.68 17.61
N GLU A 498 -21.72 -8.73 17.63
CA GLU A 498 -22.96 -8.73 16.84
C GLU A 498 -23.93 -7.61 17.25
N ARG A 499 -23.94 -7.22 18.52
CA ARG A 499 -24.76 -6.10 19.00
C ARG A 499 -24.34 -4.80 18.30
N ASP A 500 -23.05 -4.53 18.24
CA ASP A 500 -22.52 -3.35 17.56
C ASP A 500 -22.91 -3.32 16.08
N MET A 501 -22.89 -4.49 15.43
CA MET A 501 -23.32 -4.63 14.04
C MET A 501 -24.83 -4.44 13.85
N ARG A 502 -25.65 -4.91 14.79
CA ARG A 502 -27.12 -4.65 14.78
C ARG A 502 -27.40 -3.17 14.93
N ASP A 503 -26.76 -2.49 15.87
CA ASP A 503 -26.91 -1.05 16.09
C ASP A 503 -26.53 -0.23 14.83
N LEU A 504 -25.48 -0.65 14.11
CA LEU A 504 -25.10 -0.03 12.83
C LEU A 504 -26.14 -0.33 11.73
N SER A 505 -26.63 -1.58 11.65
CA SER A 505 -27.66 -2.00 10.69
C SER A 505 -28.98 -1.23 10.89
N GLU A 506 -29.39 -1.02 12.14
CA GLU A 506 -30.60 -0.25 12.48
C GLU A 506 -30.46 1.22 12.08
N TRP A 507 -29.29 1.82 12.32
CA TRP A 507 -29.00 3.18 11.90
C TRP A 507 -29.11 3.35 10.37
N LEU A 508 -28.56 2.39 9.60
CA LEU A 508 -28.64 2.38 8.14
C LEU A 508 -30.08 2.21 7.64
N ARG A 509 -30.82 1.26 8.24
CA ARG A 509 -32.23 1.00 7.90
C ARG A 509 -33.12 2.20 8.18
N GLY A 510 -32.91 2.89 9.31
CA GLY A 510 -33.64 4.11 9.66
C GLY A 510 -33.47 5.25 8.64
N ARG A 511 -32.42 5.21 7.82
CA ARG A 511 -32.16 6.14 6.73
C ARG A 511 -32.48 5.61 5.33
N GLY A 512 -33.01 4.39 5.24
CA GLY A 512 -33.25 3.71 3.95
C GLY A 512 -31.97 3.35 3.20
N TRP A 513 -30.81 3.33 3.87
CA TRP A 513 -29.52 3.07 3.23
C TRP A 513 -29.24 1.57 3.11
N LYS A 514 -28.82 1.16 1.90
CA LYS A 514 -28.34 -0.19 1.59
C LYS A 514 -26.86 -0.10 1.21
N PRO A 515 -25.95 -0.38 2.15
CA PRO A 515 -24.53 -0.22 1.86
C PRO A 515 -24.07 -1.25 0.81
N SER A 516 -23.33 -0.80 -0.18
CA SER A 516 -22.73 -1.63 -1.23
C SER A 516 -21.25 -1.96 -0.96
N GLN A 517 -20.61 -1.20 -0.07
CA GLN A 517 -19.17 -1.32 0.25
C GLN A 517 -19.01 -1.71 1.72
N VAL A 518 -19.34 -2.95 2.04
CA VAL A 518 -19.07 -3.54 3.36
C VAL A 518 -17.93 -4.53 3.23
N GLN A 519 -16.89 -4.33 4.03
CA GLN A 519 -15.75 -5.23 4.10
C GLN A 519 -15.80 -6.03 5.41
N CYS A 520 -15.61 -7.33 5.35
CA CYS A 520 -15.28 -8.08 6.54
C CYS A 520 -13.77 -7.92 6.82
N PHE A 521 -13.41 -7.61 8.06
CA PHE A 521 -12.01 -7.42 8.45
C PHE A 521 -11.14 -8.63 8.07
N ILE A 522 -9.99 -8.35 7.49
CA ILE A 522 -8.94 -9.34 7.21
C ILE A 522 -7.70 -8.91 8.00
N PRO A 523 -7.19 -9.74 8.90
CA PRO A 523 -5.94 -9.45 9.62
C PRO A 523 -4.76 -9.45 8.65
N LEU A 524 -4.33 -8.27 8.22
CA LEU A 524 -3.16 -8.14 7.34
C LEU A 524 -1.87 -8.03 8.18
N PRO A 525 -0.80 -8.75 7.80
CA PRO A 525 0.46 -8.74 8.53
C PRO A 525 0.98 -7.35 8.84
N GLY A 526 1.63 -7.17 9.99
CA GLY A 526 2.24 -5.91 10.41
C GLY A 526 1.26 -4.82 10.84
N THR A 527 -0.07 -5.03 10.75
CA THR A 527 -1.07 -4.07 11.23
C THR A 527 -1.38 -4.27 12.71
N ALA A 528 -1.62 -3.16 13.45
CA ALA A 528 -1.98 -3.25 14.85
C ALA A 528 -3.28 -4.03 15.07
N ALA A 529 -4.24 -3.93 14.14
CA ALA A 529 -5.48 -4.71 14.20
C ALA A 529 -5.24 -6.22 14.02
N ALA A 530 -4.27 -6.63 13.18
CA ALA A 530 -3.91 -8.05 13.08
C ALA A 530 -3.25 -8.58 14.35
N ALA A 531 -2.43 -7.76 15.01
CA ALA A 531 -1.84 -8.12 16.30
C ALA A 531 -2.91 -8.24 17.39
N MET A 532 -3.87 -7.32 17.45
CA MET A 532 -5.04 -7.42 18.34
C MET A 532 -5.88 -8.67 18.05
N TYR A 533 -6.09 -8.98 16.78
CA TYR A 533 -6.83 -10.18 16.35
C TYR A 533 -6.13 -11.45 16.84
N PHE A 534 -4.83 -11.56 16.64
CA PHE A 534 -4.04 -12.72 17.05
C PHE A 534 -4.00 -12.88 18.56
N ALA A 535 -3.73 -11.79 19.30
CA ALA A 535 -3.61 -11.80 20.75
C ALA A 535 -4.96 -11.90 21.49
N GLY A 536 -6.10 -11.51 20.88
CA GLY A 536 -7.38 -11.37 21.59
C GLY A 536 -7.37 -10.24 22.62
N LYS A 537 -6.49 -9.26 22.46
CA LYS A 537 -6.27 -8.15 23.40
C LYS A 537 -6.25 -6.82 22.64
N ASP A 538 -6.64 -5.73 23.30
CA ASP A 538 -6.42 -4.37 22.80
C ASP A 538 -4.94 -3.97 22.89
N LEU A 539 -4.61 -2.77 22.42
CA LEU A 539 -3.23 -2.25 22.43
C LEU A 539 -2.68 -1.95 23.84
N SER A 540 -3.54 -1.99 24.86
CA SER A 540 -3.19 -1.83 26.29
C SER A 540 -3.12 -3.17 27.02
N GLY A 541 -3.40 -4.29 26.34
CA GLY A 541 -3.35 -5.64 26.89
C GLY A 541 -4.69 -6.14 27.48
N ASN A 542 -5.77 -5.37 27.40
CA ASN A 542 -7.06 -5.79 27.89
C ASN A 542 -7.73 -6.79 26.94
N PRO A 543 -8.40 -7.86 27.42
CA PRO A 543 -9.14 -8.79 26.57
C PRO A 543 -10.23 -8.08 25.76
N ILE A 544 -10.37 -8.45 24.48
CA ILE A 544 -11.43 -7.96 23.59
C ILE A 544 -12.07 -9.11 22.82
N PRO A 545 -13.37 -8.98 22.45
CA PRO A 545 -14.02 -9.97 21.59
C PRO A 545 -13.36 -9.98 20.20
N VAL A 546 -13.20 -11.19 19.64
CA VAL A 546 -12.64 -11.39 18.30
C VAL A 546 -13.42 -12.50 17.61
N ALA A 547 -14.03 -12.19 16.47
CA ALA A 547 -14.69 -13.19 15.63
C ALA A 547 -13.64 -14.02 14.88
N ARG A 548 -13.33 -15.22 15.40
CA ARG A 548 -12.27 -16.08 14.86
C ARG A 548 -12.76 -17.04 13.79
N SER A 549 -13.93 -17.60 13.97
CA SER A 549 -14.51 -18.53 12.98
C SER A 549 -15.12 -17.79 11.79
N ASP A 550 -15.11 -18.44 10.62
CA ASP A 550 -15.78 -17.88 9.44
C ASP A 550 -17.29 -17.74 9.65
N ALA A 551 -17.90 -18.58 10.52
CA ALA A 551 -19.31 -18.48 10.88
C ALA A 551 -19.62 -17.19 11.65
N GLU A 552 -18.85 -16.85 12.70
CA GLU A 552 -19.00 -15.60 13.46
C GLU A 552 -18.78 -14.37 12.58
N ARG A 553 -17.76 -14.41 11.71
CA ARG A 553 -17.44 -13.34 10.78
C ARG A 553 -18.57 -13.12 9.77
N LEU A 554 -19.12 -14.23 9.23
CA LEU A 554 -20.25 -14.19 8.30
C LEU A 554 -21.52 -13.70 8.98
N SER A 555 -21.80 -14.14 10.23
CA SER A 555 -22.94 -13.67 11.02
C SER A 555 -22.93 -12.14 11.17
N GLN A 556 -21.81 -11.57 11.61
CA GLN A 556 -21.64 -10.13 11.72
C GLN A 556 -21.81 -9.43 10.37
N HIS A 557 -21.18 -9.95 9.31
CA HIS A 557 -21.23 -9.35 7.97
C HIS A 557 -22.66 -9.35 7.38
N ALA A 558 -23.40 -10.44 7.56
CA ALA A 558 -24.76 -10.61 7.02
C ALA A 558 -25.78 -9.61 7.62
N LEU A 559 -25.48 -9.03 8.78
CA LEU A 559 -26.33 -7.98 9.37
C LEU A 559 -26.37 -6.70 8.51
N LEU A 560 -25.30 -6.43 7.74
CA LEU A 560 -25.23 -5.28 6.83
C LEU A 560 -25.50 -5.65 5.37
N VAL A 561 -25.07 -6.84 4.94
CA VAL A 561 -25.26 -7.34 3.58
C VAL A 561 -26.07 -8.63 3.66
N PRO A 562 -27.43 -8.54 3.66
CA PRO A 562 -28.25 -9.73 3.62
C PRO A 562 -27.86 -10.57 2.39
N GLY A 563 -27.58 -11.85 2.61
CA GLY A 563 -27.26 -12.79 1.53
C GLY A 563 -28.34 -12.77 0.43
N PRO A 564 -28.02 -13.19 -0.80
CA PRO A 564 -28.99 -13.25 -1.87
C PRO A 564 -30.19 -14.08 -1.40
N ARG A 565 -31.39 -13.48 -1.41
CA ARG A 565 -32.62 -14.24 -1.21
C ARG A 565 -32.62 -15.35 -2.26
N ARG A 566 -32.70 -16.62 -1.83
CA ARG A 566 -32.89 -17.75 -2.74
C ARG A 566 -34.04 -17.38 -3.68
N GLY A 567 -33.74 -17.08 -4.97
CA GLY A 567 -34.75 -16.83 -5.97
C GLY A 567 -34.63 -15.60 -6.88
N ARG A 568 -33.58 -14.77 -6.78
CA ARG A 568 -33.36 -13.73 -7.81
C ARG A 568 -31.88 -13.54 -8.08
N ASN A 569 -31.46 -13.83 -9.32
CA ASN A 569 -30.16 -13.42 -9.85
C ASN A 569 -30.07 -11.89 -9.78
N PRO A 570 -29.13 -11.28 -9.08
CA PRO A 570 -28.91 -9.85 -9.19
C PRO A 570 -28.22 -9.59 -10.53
N LYS A 571 -28.87 -8.87 -11.42
CA LYS A 571 -28.18 -8.18 -12.51
C LYS A 571 -27.25 -7.16 -11.86
N ILE A 572 -25.95 -7.38 -12.03
CA ILE A 572 -24.88 -6.45 -11.65
C ILE A 572 -24.89 -5.33 -12.68
N PHE A 573 -25.12 -4.11 -12.24
CA PHE A 573 -24.78 -2.89 -12.97
C PHE A 573 -23.55 -2.27 -12.33
#